data_93112c0a73e9362e7d0b813bdfe72ad6
#
_entry.id   93112c0a73e9362e7d0b813bdfe72ad6
#
_cell.length_a   1.000
_cell.length_b   1.000
_cell.length_c   1.000
_cell.angle_alpha   90.00
_cell.angle_beta   90.00
_cell.angle_gamma   90.00
#
_symmetry.space_group_name_H-M   'P 1'
#
loop_
_entity.id
_entity.type
_entity.pdbx_description
1 polymer ?
#
loop_
_entity_poly.entity_id
_entity_poly.type
_entity_poly.pdbx_seq_one_letter_code
_entity_poly.pdbx_strand_id
1 'polypeptide(L)'
;MKNLATALAASALLVGIPIAALAQSRAPAVVRTPVAGELSGAQRSAALTQASAALNRIAAVHGRFTQVAPDGSQTQGRIYMQRPGKLRFEYDAPSPLTIVADGSVVAVEDRAMRDIQRVPLRSTPLYYVLKPQVNLEQDARITRVVQQGENLFVSARDRSGQADGEITITFGGASRELKQWSITDGQRQTTRITLSQVQSAARLDPKLFRISAYDAMARPKNR
;
A
#
# COMPACT_ATOMS: atom_id res chain seq x y z
N MET A 1 -6.47 -26.86 6.73
CA MET A 1 -6.28 -26.29 5.39
C MET A 1 -7.07 -24.97 5.38
N LYS A 2 -6.54 -23.96 6.00
CA LYS A 2 -7.24 -22.69 6.27
C LYS A 2 -6.28 -21.54 6.01
N ASN A 3 -6.75 -20.56 5.22
CA ASN A 3 -6.36 -19.16 5.20
C ASN A 3 -5.04 -18.77 4.50
N LEU A 4 -5.10 -18.74 3.17
CA LEU A 4 -4.13 -17.97 2.36
C LEU A 4 -4.75 -16.65 1.82
N ALA A 5 -5.84 -16.18 2.41
CA ALA A 5 -6.65 -15.09 1.84
C ALA A 5 -6.37 -13.69 2.41
N THR A 6 -5.28 -13.48 3.14
CA THR A 6 -5.10 -12.22 3.88
C THR A 6 -3.98 -11.34 3.33
N ALA A 7 -3.58 -11.48 2.09
CA ALA A 7 -2.48 -10.65 1.56
C ALA A 7 -2.94 -9.39 0.80
N LEU A 8 -4.16 -9.37 0.27
CA LEU A 8 -4.82 -8.18 -0.27
C LEU A 8 -6.33 -8.35 -0.05
N ALA A 9 -6.95 -7.49 0.73
CA ALA A 9 -8.40 -7.43 0.85
C ALA A 9 -9.01 -7.14 -0.53
N ALA A 10 -9.45 -8.19 -1.20
CA ALA A 10 -10.27 -8.09 -2.41
C ALA A 10 -11.73 -8.02 -1.97
N SER A 11 -12.39 -6.93 -2.27
CA SER A 11 -13.76 -6.61 -1.94
C SER A 11 -14.74 -7.61 -2.53
N ALA A 12 -15.60 -8.16 -1.70
CA ALA A 12 -16.77 -8.94 -2.12
C ALA A 12 -17.85 -8.03 -2.69
N LEU A 13 -18.33 -8.37 -3.88
CA LEU A 13 -19.56 -7.86 -4.49
C LEU A 13 -20.77 -8.26 -3.65
N LEU A 14 -21.55 -7.31 -3.17
CA LEU A 14 -22.91 -7.52 -2.67
C LEU A 14 -23.92 -6.76 -3.54
N VAL A 15 -24.82 -7.54 -4.10
CA VAL A 15 -26.00 -7.17 -4.87
C VAL A 15 -26.97 -6.36 -4.01
N GLY A 16 -27.50 -5.27 -4.57
CA GLY A 16 -28.36 -4.33 -3.91
C GLY A 16 -29.78 -4.82 -3.66
N ILE A 17 -30.37 -4.29 -2.59
CA ILE A 17 -31.82 -4.22 -2.36
C ILE A 17 -32.14 -2.77 -1.96
N PRO A 18 -33.13 -2.10 -2.56
CA PRO A 18 -33.50 -0.73 -2.22
C PRO A 18 -34.39 -0.70 -0.97
N ILE A 19 -34.02 0.06 0.04
CA ILE A 19 -34.91 0.42 1.15
C ILE A 19 -35.00 1.93 1.25
N ALA A 20 -36.24 2.34 1.37
CA ALA A 20 -36.80 3.70 1.37
C ALA A 20 -36.12 4.70 2.33
N ALA A 21 -36.29 5.95 1.95
CA ALA A 21 -35.97 7.16 2.69
C ALA A 21 -36.44 7.16 4.14
N LEU A 22 -35.51 7.40 5.05
CA LEU A 22 -35.82 7.90 6.41
C LEU A 22 -34.76 8.93 6.82
N ALA A 23 -35.29 10.09 7.18
CA ALA A 23 -34.71 11.22 7.91
C ALA A 23 -33.18 11.24 8.10
N GLN A 24 -32.55 12.24 7.51
CA GLN A 24 -31.16 12.63 7.78
C GLN A 24 -31.02 13.09 9.25
N SER A 25 -30.78 12.14 10.12
CA SER A 25 -30.21 12.44 11.43
C SER A 25 -28.74 12.80 11.18
N ARG A 26 -28.41 14.07 11.39
CA ARG A 26 -27.05 14.60 11.33
C ARG A 26 -26.25 13.86 12.40
N ALA A 27 -25.45 12.89 11.98
CA ALA A 27 -24.57 12.15 12.88
C ALA A 27 -23.71 13.16 13.67
N PRO A 28 -23.58 13.02 14.99
CA PRO A 28 -22.75 13.91 15.79
C PRO A 28 -21.32 13.89 15.24
N ALA A 29 -20.74 15.07 15.08
CA ALA A 29 -19.36 15.20 14.69
C ALA A 29 -18.51 14.42 15.71
N VAL A 30 -17.83 13.37 15.25
CA VAL A 30 -16.90 12.61 16.10
C VAL A 30 -15.77 13.57 16.47
N VAL A 31 -15.82 14.08 17.69
CA VAL A 31 -14.74 14.88 18.27
C VAL A 31 -13.54 13.94 18.40
N ARG A 32 -12.62 14.02 17.47
CA ARG A 32 -11.37 13.28 17.55
C ARG A 32 -10.51 13.90 18.64
N THR A 33 -10.18 13.13 19.64
CA THR A 33 -9.17 13.53 20.63
C THR A 33 -7.82 13.70 19.89
N PRO A 34 -7.16 14.86 19.99
CA PRO A 34 -5.84 15.06 19.39
C PRO A 34 -4.85 14.04 19.95
N VAL A 35 -4.11 13.39 19.05
CA VAL A 35 -3.01 12.49 19.43
C VAL A 35 -1.77 13.35 19.69
N ALA A 36 -1.00 13.01 20.73
CA ALA A 36 0.24 13.71 21.02
C ALA A 36 1.15 13.74 19.77
N GLY A 37 1.64 14.92 19.39
CA GLY A 37 2.44 15.13 18.20
C GLY A 37 1.64 15.26 16.88
N GLU A 38 0.32 15.35 16.92
CA GLU A 38 -0.49 15.59 15.72
C GLU A 38 -0.28 17.02 15.21
N LEU A 39 0.09 17.13 13.93
CA LEU A 39 0.39 18.40 13.28
C LEU A 39 -0.86 19.02 12.66
N SER A 40 -0.97 20.34 12.73
CA SER A 40 -2.06 21.11 12.14
C SER A 40 -1.54 22.35 11.40
N GLY A 41 -2.41 22.99 10.62
CA GLY A 41 -2.09 24.25 9.92
C GLY A 41 -0.79 24.17 9.10
N ALA A 42 0.04 25.20 9.20
CA ALA A 42 1.29 25.32 8.44
C ALA A 42 2.30 24.19 8.71
N GLN A 43 2.37 23.70 9.95
CA GLN A 43 3.27 22.59 10.29
C GLN A 43 2.88 21.31 9.56
N ARG A 44 1.58 21.03 9.47
CA ARG A 44 1.06 19.90 8.71
C ARG A 44 1.38 20.00 7.22
N SER A 45 1.12 21.15 6.60
CA SER A 45 1.42 21.37 5.16
C SER A 45 2.92 21.26 4.88
N ALA A 46 3.78 21.82 5.73
CA ALA A 46 5.22 21.68 5.59
C ALA A 46 5.68 20.21 5.70
N ALA A 47 5.13 19.45 6.64
CA ALA A 47 5.43 18.02 6.80
C ALA A 47 4.99 17.20 5.58
N LEU A 48 3.81 17.49 5.02
CA LEU A 48 3.31 16.83 3.80
C LEU A 48 4.15 17.15 2.57
N THR A 49 4.63 18.39 2.46
CA THR A 49 5.57 18.80 1.41
C THR A 49 6.87 18.03 1.52
N GLN A 50 7.46 17.92 2.72
CA GLN A 50 8.68 17.15 2.96
C GLN A 50 8.47 15.65 2.64
N ALA A 51 7.36 15.06 3.08
CA ALA A 51 7.02 13.67 2.82
C ALA A 51 6.86 13.39 1.31
N SER A 52 6.17 14.28 0.61
CA SER A 52 5.99 14.20 -0.85
C SER A 52 7.34 14.29 -1.57
N ALA A 53 8.19 15.23 -1.19
CA ALA A 53 9.54 15.37 -1.73
C ALA A 53 10.40 14.12 -1.45
N ALA A 54 10.28 13.53 -0.26
CA ALA A 54 10.99 12.30 0.09
C ALA A 54 10.58 11.13 -0.81
N LEU A 55 9.27 10.92 -1.04
CA LEU A 55 8.80 9.90 -1.99
C LEU A 55 9.28 10.19 -3.41
N ASN A 56 9.27 11.45 -3.84
CA ASN A 56 9.68 11.84 -5.19
C ASN A 56 11.20 11.67 -5.43
N ARG A 57 12.02 11.67 -4.39
CA ARG A 57 13.46 11.37 -4.52
C ARG A 57 13.76 9.89 -4.76
N ILE A 58 12.82 8.98 -4.45
CA ILE A 58 13.02 7.55 -4.68
C ILE A 58 12.89 7.30 -6.19
N ALA A 59 14.00 7.04 -6.87
CA ALA A 59 14.02 6.61 -8.26
C ALA A 59 13.98 5.08 -8.35
N ALA A 60 14.99 4.41 -7.83
CA ALA A 60 15.07 2.96 -7.74
C ALA A 60 15.78 2.56 -6.45
N VAL A 61 15.21 1.59 -5.74
CA VAL A 61 15.76 1.05 -4.49
C VAL A 61 15.53 -0.46 -4.44
N HIS A 62 16.39 -1.16 -3.74
CA HIS A 62 16.20 -2.55 -3.34
C HIS A 62 16.60 -2.72 -1.87
N GLY A 63 16.12 -3.78 -1.24
CA GLY A 63 16.39 -4.04 0.18
C GLY A 63 15.65 -5.26 0.68
N ARG A 64 15.47 -5.29 1.98
CA ARG A 64 14.67 -6.32 2.68
C ARG A 64 13.37 -5.71 3.18
N PHE A 65 12.37 -6.55 3.34
CA PHE A 65 11.14 -6.18 4.04
C PHE A 65 10.77 -7.22 5.08
N THR A 66 10.06 -6.78 6.09
CA THR A 66 9.31 -7.62 7.02
C THR A 66 7.84 -7.20 6.94
N GLN A 67 6.97 -8.17 6.69
CA GLN A 67 5.52 -7.98 6.74
C GLN A 67 4.97 -8.57 8.02
N VAL A 68 4.11 -7.82 8.69
CA VAL A 68 3.29 -8.29 9.80
C VAL A 68 1.84 -8.27 9.35
N ALA A 69 1.22 -9.44 9.32
CA ALA A 69 -0.20 -9.60 8.95
C ALA A 69 -1.11 -9.26 10.13
N PRO A 70 -2.45 -9.11 9.90
CA PRO A 70 -3.41 -8.77 10.96
C PRO A 70 -3.45 -9.76 12.12
N ASP A 71 -3.17 -11.03 11.88
CA ASP A 71 -3.08 -12.10 12.89
C ASP A 71 -1.75 -12.10 13.66
N GLY A 72 -0.84 -11.16 13.38
CA GLY A 72 0.48 -11.05 13.97
C GLY A 72 1.54 -11.94 13.32
N SER A 73 1.18 -12.78 12.34
CA SER A 73 2.14 -13.60 11.62
C SER A 73 3.13 -12.72 10.85
N GLN A 74 4.39 -13.17 10.80
CA GLN A 74 5.46 -12.43 10.15
C GLN A 74 6.01 -13.21 8.97
N THR A 75 6.23 -12.49 7.88
CA THR A 75 6.94 -12.96 6.70
C THR A 75 7.98 -11.94 6.30
N GLN A 76 9.01 -12.40 5.62
CA GLN A 76 10.13 -11.57 5.20
C GLN A 76 10.45 -11.83 3.73
N GLY A 77 11.25 -10.95 3.14
CA GLY A 77 11.67 -11.14 1.78
C GLY A 77 12.51 -9.98 1.24
N ARG A 78 12.67 -9.97 -0.07
CA ARG A 78 13.35 -8.91 -0.82
C ARG A 78 12.35 -7.97 -1.43
N ILE A 79 12.65 -6.69 -1.41
CA ILE A 79 11.88 -5.65 -2.10
C ILE A 79 12.73 -5.01 -3.18
N TYR A 80 12.10 -4.76 -4.32
CA TYR A 80 12.63 -3.96 -5.42
C TYR A 80 11.57 -2.93 -5.80
N MET A 81 11.92 -1.68 -5.81
CA MET A 81 11.02 -0.59 -6.19
C MET A 81 11.71 0.30 -7.21
N GLN A 82 11.06 0.57 -8.31
CA GLN A 82 11.49 1.54 -9.31
C GLN A 82 10.31 2.40 -9.72
N ARG A 83 10.34 3.65 -9.35
CA ARG A 83 9.29 4.58 -9.72
C ARG A 83 9.48 5.09 -11.15
N PRO A 84 8.36 5.39 -11.85
CA PRO A 84 6.99 5.21 -11.39
C PRO A 84 6.47 3.77 -11.53
N GLY A 85 5.57 3.42 -10.63
CA GLY A 85 4.63 2.30 -10.77
C GLY A 85 5.19 0.89 -10.52
N LYS A 86 6.50 0.70 -10.45
CA LYS A 86 7.11 -0.63 -10.41
C LYS A 86 7.51 -1.02 -9.00
N LEU A 87 7.09 -2.20 -8.58
CA LEU A 87 7.38 -2.78 -7.29
C LEU A 87 7.42 -4.31 -7.41
N ARG A 88 8.31 -4.96 -6.66
CA ARG A 88 8.33 -6.40 -6.50
C ARG A 88 8.64 -6.75 -5.06
N PHE A 89 7.83 -7.62 -4.48
CA PHE A 89 8.12 -8.35 -3.26
C PHE A 89 8.37 -9.81 -3.60
N GLU A 90 9.50 -10.33 -3.15
CA GLU A 90 9.84 -11.76 -3.20
C GLU A 90 9.90 -12.27 -1.78
N TYR A 91 8.91 -13.07 -1.39
CA TYR A 91 8.88 -13.65 -0.06
C TYR A 91 9.90 -14.77 0.06
N ASP A 92 10.55 -14.84 1.22
CA ASP A 92 11.49 -15.92 1.53
C ASP A 92 10.73 -17.25 1.71
N ALA A 93 11.45 -18.35 1.49
CA ALA A 93 10.91 -19.68 1.74
C ALA A 93 10.45 -19.82 3.23
N PRO A 94 9.38 -20.57 3.51
CA PRO A 94 8.64 -21.44 2.59
C PRO A 94 7.52 -20.75 1.78
N SER A 95 7.38 -19.42 1.83
CA SER A 95 6.30 -18.73 1.12
C SER A 95 6.47 -18.82 -0.41
N PRO A 96 5.46 -19.29 -1.14
CA PRO A 96 5.51 -19.34 -2.61
C PRO A 96 5.16 -17.99 -3.27
N LEU A 97 4.86 -16.96 -2.47
CA LEU A 97 4.27 -15.72 -2.94
C LEU A 97 5.29 -14.77 -3.59
N THR A 98 4.81 -14.08 -4.58
CA THR A 98 5.47 -12.90 -5.16
C THR A 98 4.40 -11.85 -5.45
N ILE A 99 4.68 -10.59 -5.12
CA ILE A 99 3.80 -9.47 -5.50
C ILE A 99 4.56 -8.61 -6.49
N VAL A 100 3.94 -8.33 -7.64
CA VAL A 100 4.56 -7.53 -8.70
C VAL A 100 3.61 -6.42 -9.12
N ALA A 101 4.10 -5.18 -9.10
CA ALA A 101 3.47 -4.06 -9.79
C ALA A 101 4.29 -3.72 -11.05
N ASP A 102 3.63 -3.69 -12.21
CA ASP A 102 4.28 -3.43 -13.51
C ASP A 102 4.15 -1.97 -13.99
N GLY A 103 3.42 -1.17 -13.25
CA GLY A 103 3.07 0.22 -13.56
C GLY A 103 1.56 0.42 -13.82
N SER A 104 0.84 -0.63 -14.16
CA SER A 104 -0.59 -0.61 -14.46
C SER A 104 -1.41 -1.42 -13.49
N VAL A 105 -0.95 -2.62 -13.19
CA VAL A 105 -1.61 -3.57 -12.29
C VAL A 105 -0.65 -4.02 -11.19
N VAL A 106 -1.25 -4.50 -10.09
CA VAL A 106 -0.57 -5.26 -9.04
C VAL A 106 -1.03 -6.70 -9.19
N ALA A 107 -0.10 -7.63 -9.33
CA ALA A 107 -0.34 -9.06 -9.37
C ALA A 107 0.18 -9.72 -8.08
N VAL A 108 -0.63 -10.57 -7.48
CA VAL A 108 -0.22 -11.51 -6.43
C VAL A 108 -0.10 -12.88 -7.08
N GLU A 109 1.12 -13.39 -7.15
CA GLU A 109 1.47 -14.66 -7.76
C GLU A 109 1.71 -15.71 -6.68
N ASP A 110 0.95 -16.79 -6.68
CA ASP A 110 1.20 -17.99 -5.89
C ASP A 110 1.80 -19.09 -6.79
N ARG A 111 3.08 -19.34 -6.64
CA ARG A 111 3.80 -20.31 -7.46
C ARG A 111 3.42 -21.76 -7.13
N ALA A 112 3.00 -22.06 -5.90
CA ALA A 112 2.59 -23.39 -5.50
C ALA A 112 1.21 -23.75 -6.10
N MET A 113 0.30 -22.79 -6.10
CA MET A 113 -1.04 -22.95 -6.65
C MET A 113 -1.13 -22.64 -8.15
N ARG A 114 -0.07 -22.06 -8.73
CA ARG A 114 -0.04 -21.50 -10.11
C ARG A 114 -1.19 -20.53 -10.35
N ASP A 115 -1.51 -19.73 -9.33
CA ASP A 115 -2.58 -18.73 -9.38
C ASP A 115 -2.01 -17.33 -9.44
N ILE A 116 -2.71 -16.43 -10.12
CA ILE A 116 -2.37 -15.02 -10.23
C ILE A 116 -3.62 -14.17 -10.09
N GLN A 117 -3.68 -13.40 -9.04
CA GLN A 117 -4.72 -12.41 -8.85
C GLN A 117 -4.19 -11.02 -9.27
N ARG A 118 -4.98 -10.28 -10.06
CA ARG A 118 -4.60 -8.96 -10.57
C ARG A 118 -5.62 -7.91 -10.17
N VAL A 119 -5.12 -6.77 -9.73
CA VAL A 119 -5.94 -5.58 -9.47
C VAL A 119 -5.27 -4.35 -10.10
N PRO A 120 -6.03 -3.36 -10.58
CA PRO A 120 -5.44 -2.11 -11.08
C PRO A 120 -4.61 -1.45 -9.98
N LEU A 121 -3.38 -1.00 -10.29
CA LEU A 121 -2.52 -0.33 -9.31
C LEU A 121 -3.21 0.90 -8.70
N ARG A 122 -3.99 1.64 -9.50
CA ARG A 122 -4.72 2.83 -9.05
C ARG A 122 -5.81 2.53 -8.01
N SER A 123 -6.30 1.30 -7.98
CA SER A 123 -7.29 0.84 -7.00
C SER A 123 -6.65 0.32 -5.71
N THR A 124 -5.35 0.50 -5.55
CA THR A 124 -4.62 0.07 -4.36
C THR A 124 -3.99 1.26 -3.63
N PRO A 125 -3.90 1.24 -2.30
CA PRO A 125 -3.21 2.29 -1.55
C PRO A 125 -1.72 2.45 -1.92
N LEU A 126 -1.08 1.41 -2.51
CA LEU A 126 0.30 1.48 -3.01
C LEU A 126 0.49 2.54 -4.10
N TYR A 127 -0.58 2.92 -4.80
CA TYR A 127 -0.51 3.96 -5.83
C TYR A 127 0.07 5.27 -5.28
N TYR A 128 -0.25 5.64 -4.03
CA TYR A 128 0.26 6.86 -3.41
C TYR A 128 1.78 6.85 -3.16
N VAL A 129 2.38 5.68 -3.09
CA VAL A 129 3.84 5.54 -2.98
C VAL A 129 4.51 5.47 -4.35
N LEU A 130 3.81 4.89 -5.35
CA LEU A 130 4.39 4.52 -6.65
C LEU A 130 4.05 5.46 -7.80
N LYS A 131 3.08 6.38 -7.67
CA LYS A 131 2.70 7.30 -8.77
C LYS A 131 3.89 8.18 -9.22
N PRO A 132 3.90 8.67 -10.46
CA PRO A 132 5.03 9.43 -11.03
C PRO A 132 5.44 10.66 -10.22
N GLN A 133 4.45 11.47 -9.87
CA GLN A 133 4.61 12.68 -9.04
C GLN A 133 3.67 12.57 -7.86
N VAL A 134 4.22 12.58 -6.66
CA VAL A 134 3.45 12.54 -5.42
C VAL A 134 3.29 13.94 -4.86
N ASN A 135 2.05 14.35 -4.64
CA ASN A 135 1.67 15.46 -3.80
C ASN A 135 0.60 14.95 -2.81
N LEU A 136 1.04 14.49 -1.64
CA LEU A 136 0.15 13.83 -0.69
C LEU A 136 -1.06 14.69 -0.31
N GLU A 137 -0.87 16.00 -0.19
CA GLU A 137 -1.94 16.93 0.19
C GLU A 137 -3.02 17.07 -0.88
N GLN A 138 -2.63 17.04 -2.14
CA GLN A 138 -3.56 17.15 -3.27
C GLN A 138 -4.12 15.80 -3.71
N ASP A 139 -3.30 14.76 -3.69
CA ASP A 139 -3.62 13.45 -4.25
C ASP A 139 -4.56 12.64 -3.37
N ALA A 140 -4.40 12.74 -2.05
CA ALA A 140 -5.12 11.90 -1.11
C ALA A 140 -5.93 12.72 -0.09
N ARG A 141 -6.89 12.07 0.53
CA ARG A 141 -7.55 12.60 1.73
C ARG A 141 -6.69 12.29 2.94
N ILE A 142 -5.86 13.24 3.36
CA ILE A 142 -5.03 13.10 4.55
C ILE A 142 -5.92 13.06 5.80
N THR A 143 -5.88 11.96 6.53
CA THR A 143 -6.67 11.74 7.75
C THR A 143 -5.91 12.12 9.00
N ARG A 144 -4.55 11.97 8.98
CA ARG A 144 -3.70 12.31 10.13
C ARG A 144 -2.26 12.56 9.69
N VAL A 145 -1.59 13.49 10.38
CA VAL A 145 -0.14 13.72 10.27
C VAL A 145 0.41 13.85 11.68
N VAL A 146 1.32 12.97 12.06
CA VAL A 146 1.87 12.91 13.43
C VAL A 146 3.40 12.93 13.37
N GLN A 147 4.02 13.78 14.16
CA GLN A 147 5.46 13.80 14.40
C GLN A 147 5.75 13.19 15.77
N GLN A 148 6.52 12.12 15.82
CA GLN A 148 6.99 11.49 17.06
C GLN A 148 8.52 11.32 17.00
N GLY A 149 9.23 12.15 17.73
CA GLY A 149 10.68 12.23 17.61
C GLY A 149 11.09 12.52 16.15
N GLU A 150 11.97 11.70 15.59
CA GLU A 150 12.39 11.82 14.19
C GLU A 150 11.42 11.21 13.18
N ASN A 151 10.39 10.47 13.65
CA ASN A 151 9.47 9.80 12.77
C ASN A 151 8.25 10.66 12.44
N LEU A 152 7.94 10.74 11.15
CA LEU A 152 6.72 11.36 10.63
C LEU A 152 5.78 10.27 10.11
N PHE A 153 4.55 10.28 10.60
CA PHE A 153 3.49 9.37 10.18
C PHE A 153 2.45 10.17 9.38
N VAL A 154 2.18 9.73 8.17
CA VAL A 154 1.17 10.34 7.30
C VAL A 154 0.12 9.28 6.98
N SER A 155 -1.10 9.46 7.50
CA SER A 155 -2.24 8.60 7.21
C SER A 155 -3.12 9.24 6.14
N ALA A 156 -3.50 8.44 5.16
CA ALA A 156 -4.25 8.89 4.01
C ALA A 156 -5.24 7.84 3.51
N ARG A 157 -6.37 8.31 2.96
CA ARG A 157 -7.35 7.50 2.25
C ARG A 157 -7.49 7.97 0.82
N ASP A 158 -7.99 7.10 -0.02
CA ASP A 158 -8.32 7.48 -1.38
C ASP A 158 -9.40 8.57 -1.39
N ARG A 159 -9.17 9.63 -2.17
CA ARG A 159 -10.11 10.75 -2.30
C ARG A 159 -11.29 10.40 -3.18
N SER A 160 -11.09 9.55 -4.18
CA SER A 160 -12.11 9.11 -5.12
C SER A 160 -13.00 7.99 -4.58
N GLY A 161 -12.56 7.29 -3.53
CA GLY A 161 -13.24 6.11 -2.98
C GLY A 161 -13.03 4.84 -3.82
N GLN A 162 -12.13 4.85 -4.80
CA GLN A 162 -11.83 3.67 -5.63
C GLN A 162 -10.91 2.66 -4.92
N ALA A 163 -10.05 3.15 -4.04
CA ALA A 163 -9.21 2.31 -3.19
C ALA A 163 -9.78 2.29 -1.76
N ASP A 164 -10.16 1.10 -1.32
CA ASP A 164 -10.68 0.90 0.02
C ASP A 164 -9.55 0.90 1.07
N GLY A 165 -9.87 1.38 2.28
CA GLY A 165 -8.96 1.38 3.41
C GLY A 165 -8.15 2.67 3.60
N GLU A 166 -7.15 2.57 4.48
CA GLU A 166 -6.26 3.67 4.86
C GLU A 166 -4.80 3.23 4.78
N ILE A 167 -3.96 4.03 4.15
CA ILE A 167 -2.51 3.84 4.21
C ILE A 167 -1.91 4.80 5.23
N THR A 168 -1.01 4.29 6.09
CA THR A 168 -0.14 5.12 6.92
C THR A 168 1.29 4.91 6.48
N ILE A 169 1.94 5.96 6.01
CA ILE A 169 3.34 5.95 5.58
C ILE A 169 4.20 6.53 6.69
N THR A 170 5.27 5.83 7.05
CA THR A 170 6.22 6.26 8.07
C THR A 170 7.54 6.66 7.43
N PHE A 171 7.95 7.88 7.72
CA PHE A 171 9.24 8.43 7.34
C PHE A 171 10.11 8.59 8.58
N GLY A 172 11.39 8.27 8.48
CA GLY A 172 12.35 8.39 9.58
C GLY A 172 13.50 9.33 9.27
N GLY A 173 14.09 9.87 10.35
CA GLY A 173 15.25 10.73 10.28
C GLY A 173 14.98 12.13 9.68
N ALA A 174 15.99 12.97 9.69
CA ALA A 174 15.91 14.33 9.16
C ALA A 174 15.67 14.36 7.64
N SER A 175 16.19 13.37 6.91
CA SER A 175 16.01 13.20 5.45
C SER A 175 14.64 12.66 5.04
N ARG A 176 13.79 12.29 6.01
CA ARG A 176 12.48 11.69 5.74
C ARG A 176 12.57 10.43 4.87
N GLU A 177 13.44 9.51 5.23
CA GLU A 177 13.54 8.23 4.54
C GLU A 177 12.27 7.40 4.73
N LEU A 178 11.79 6.77 3.65
CA LEU A 178 10.70 5.81 3.73
C LEU A 178 11.13 4.58 4.54
N LYS A 179 10.52 4.37 5.71
CA LYS A 179 10.85 3.24 6.60
C LYS A 179 9.81 2.16 6.58
N GLN A 180 8.55 2.54 6.49
CA GLN A 180 7.44 1.62 6.68
C GLN A 180 6.17 2.17 6.02
N TRP A 181 5.26 1.28 5.67
CA TRP A 181 3.85 1.63 5.54
C TRP A 181 2.98 0.54 6.13
N SER A 182 1.77 0.92 6.50
CA SER A 182 0.71 -0.01 6.88
C SER A 182 -0.55 0.29 6.10
N ILE A 183 -1.29 -0.74 5.77
CA ILE A 183 -2.59 -0.66 5.10
C ILE A 183 -3.62 -1.24 6.06
N THR A 184 -4.61 -0.42 6.41
CA THR A 184 -5.78 -0.83 7.20
C THR A 184 -6.97 -0.91 6.25
N ASP A 185 -7.55 -2.09 6.07
CA ASP A 185 -8.68 -2.32 5.18
C ASP A 185 -10.03 -1.89 5.78
N GLY A 186 -11.12 -2.08 5.05
CA GLY A 186 -12.48 -1.76 5.49
C GLY A 186 -12.95 -2.58 6.70
N GLN A 187 -12.34 -3.72 6.95
CA GLN A 187 -12.60 -4.59 8.11
C GLN A 187 -11.71 -4.25 9.32
N ARG A 188 -10.94 -3.15 9.23
CA ARG A 188 -9.96 -2.71 10.25
C ARG A 188 -8.78 -3.68 10.44
N GLN A 189 -8.52 -4.52 9.47
CA GLN A 189 -7.36 -5.40 9.46
C GLN A 189 -6.14 -4.63 8.98
N THR A 190 -5.05 -4.68 9.74
CA THR A 190 -3.84 -3.91 9.40
C THR A 190 -2.71 -4.82 9.02
N THR A 191 -2.20 -4.65 7.80
CA THR A 191 -0.95 -5.23 7.32
C THR A 191 0.14 -4.16 7.36
N ARG A 192 1.28 -4.47 7.94
CA ARG A 192 2.43 -3.56 8.04
C ARG A 192 3.63 -4.10 7.29
N ILE A 193 4.26 -3.23 6.49
CA ILE A 193 5.50 -3.53 5.76
C ILE A 193 6.60 -2.61 6.29
N THR A 194 7.63 -3.19 6.89
CA THR A 194 8.81 -2.45 7.36
C THR A 194 9.97 -2.73 6.43
N LEU A 195 10.69 -1.68 6.02
CA LEU A 195 11.85 -1.75 5.14
C LEU A 195 13.15 -1.76 5.95
N SER A 196 14.10 -2.54 5.49
CA SER A 196 15.46 -2.59 6.05
C SER A 196 16.50 -2.79 4.96
N GLN A 197 17.74 -2.44 5.24
CA GLN A 197 18.87 -2.60 4.32
C GLN A 197 18.59 -1.99 2.93
N VAL A 198 17.85 -0.86 2.91
CA VAL A 198 17.47 -0.19 1.67
C VAL A 198 18.68 0.48 1.05
N GLN A 199 18.92 0.18 -0.21
CA GLN A 199 20.01 0.74 -1.02
C GLN A 199 19.44 1.35 -2.29
N SER A 200 19.92 2.52 -2.65
CA SER A 200 19.60 3.16 -3.93
C SER A 200 20.30 2.47 -5.07
N ALA A 201 19.63 2.39 -6.22
CA ALA A 201 20.18 1.89 -7.47
C ALA A 201 19.95 2.92 -8.57
N ALA A 202 20.84 2.98 -9.56
CA ALA A 202 20.64 3.84 -10.72
C ALA A 202 19.45 3.32 -11.56
N ARG A 203 19.35 2.00 -11.70
CA ARG A 203 18.28 1.29 -12.41
C ARG A 203 18.21 -0.16 -11.92
N LEU A 204 17.01 -0.75 -11.94
CA LEU A 204 16.81 -2.17 -11.70
C LEU A 204 16.53 -2.92 -13.02
N ASP A 205 16.78 -4.23 -13.04
CA ASP A 205 16.47 -5.06 -14.21
C ASP A 205 14.95 -5.02 -14.49
N PRO A 206 14.51 -4.60 -15.69
CA PRO A 206 13.09 -4.57 -16.04
C PRO A 206 12.40 -5.93 -15.92
N LYS A 207 13.15 -7.03 -15.99
CA LYS A 207 12.61 -8.40 -15.84
C LYS A 207 12.02 -8.63 -14.44
N LEU A 208 12.51 -7.93 -13.41
CA LEU A 208 11.97 -8.01 -12.05
C LEU A 208 10.49 -7.63 -11.98
N PHE A 209 10.03 -6.79 -12.89
CA PHE A 209 8.66 -6.25 -12.89
C PHE A 209 7.75 -6.90 -13.93
N ARG A 210 8.15 -8.05 -14.48
CA ARG A 210 7.29 -8.86 -15.35
C ARG A 210 6.40 -9.76 -14.51
N ILE A 211 5.10 -9.72 -14.80
CA ILE A 211 4.11 -10.61 -14.22
C ILE A 211 4.16 -11.93 -14.96
N SER A 212 4.09 -13.04 -14.24
CA SER A 212 4.14 -14.39 -14.80
C SER A 212 2.95 -14.65 -15.73
N ALA A 213 3.15 -15.50 -16.73
CA ALA A 213 2.15 -15.83 -17.74
C ALA A 213 1.35 -17.12 -17.41
N TYR A 214 1.22 -17.49 -16.11
CA TYR A 214 0.50 -18.73 -15.73
C TYR A 214 -0.93 -18.79 -16.26
N ASP A 215 -1.63 -17.66 -16.40
CA ASP A 215 -2.99 -17.62 -16.96
C ASP A 215 -3.10 -18.06 -18.42
N ALA A 216 -2.03 -17.96 -19.20
CA ALA A 216 -2.05 -18.36 -20.60
C ALA A 216 -2.14 -19.88 -20.79
N MET A 217 -1.78 -20.67 -19.74
CA MET A 217 -1.76 -22.13 -19.77
C MET A 217 -2.97 -22.76 -19.04
N ALA A 218 -3.72 -22.00 -18.25
CA ALA A 218 -4.76 -22.54 -17.37
C ALA A 218 -6.17 -22.56 -17.97
N ARG A 219 -6.39 -22.01 -19.17
CA ARG A 219 -7.67 -22.16 -19.88
C ARG A 219 -7.62 -23.37 -20.80
N PRO A 220 -8.30 -24.48 -20.47
CA PRO A 220 -8.56 -25.51 -21.48
C PRO A 220 -9.37 -24.83 -22.60
N LYS A 221 -8.88 -24.90 -23.83
CA LYS A 221 -9.67 -24.55 -25.01
C LYS A 221 -10.84 -25.54 -25.02
N ASN A 222 -12.01 -25.10 -24.55
CA ASN A 222 -13.24 -25.82 -24.85
C ASN A 222 -13.43 -25.81 -26.38
N ARG A 223 -13.27 -26.95 -26.95
CA ARG A 223 -13.73 -27.26 -28.32
C ARG A 223 -15.22 -27.52 -28.30
#